data_1e9a7ddbc83dde4f251073ff34d0b7f4
#
_entry.id   1e9a7ddbc83dde4f251073ff34d0b7f4
#
_cell.length_a   1.000
_cell.length_b   1.000
_cell.length_c   1.000
_cell.angle_alpha   90.00
_cell.angle_beta   90.00
_cell.angle_gamma   90.00
#
_symmetry.space_group_name_H-M   'P 1'
#
loop_
_entity.id
_entity.type
_entity.pdbx_description
1 polymer ?
#
loop_
_entity_poly.entity_id
_entity_poly.type
_entity_poly.pdbx_seq_one_letter_code
_entity_poly.pdbx_strand_id
1 'polypeptide(L)'
;VTETMPIRLKVNGEAVSALVEPRQHLADFLRLHLQLTGTHVGCEHGVCGACTVRMNGDIVRGCLTLAVQADGAEIETIEGLSESGEIADIQAAFHRRNALQCGFCTPGMLVTTSELLACIDRVPTREEVRSYLSGNYCRCTGYQAIVDAIVEVAVARRSGSDT
;
A
#
# COMPACT_ATOMS: atom_id res chain seq x y z
N VAL A 1 -32.33 4.78 -11.40
CA VAL A 1 -32.01 4.62 -9.96
C VAL A 1 -30.89 3.62 -9.89
N THR A 2 -29.70 4.05 -9.44
CA THR A 2 -28.57 3.14 -9.27
C THR A 2 -28.81 2.33 -7.99
N GLU A 3 -28.80 1.01 -8.10
CA GLU A 3 -28.93 0.12 -6.95
C GLU A 3 -27.71 0.28 -6.06
N THR A 4 -27.91 0.47 -4.76
CA THR A 4 -26.82 0.57 -3.78
C THR A 4 -26.94 -0.54 -2.73
N MET A 5 -25.81 -0.99 -2.22
CA MET A 5 -25.70 -2.02 -1.19
C MET A 5 -25.07 -1.44 0.07
N PRO A 6 -25.57 -1.75 1.27
CA PRO A 6 -24.94 -1.35 2.51
C PRO A 6 -23.69 -2.22 2.76
N ILE A 7 -22.62 -1.58 3.20
CA ILE A 7 -21.40 -2.24 3.67
C ILE A 7 -20.99 -1.68 5.03
N ARG A 8 -20.31 -2.52 5.82
CA ARG A 8 -19.70 -2.14 7.09
C ARG A 8 -18.31 -2.74 7.14
N LEU A 9 -17.30 -1.90 7.35
CA LEU A 9 -15.91 -2.32 7.38
C LEU A 9 -15.15 -1.44 8.38
N LYS A 10 -13.91 -1.79 8.68
CA LYS A 10 -12.99 -0.88 9.36
C LYS A 10 -12.00 -0.30 8.35
N VAL A 11 -11.70 0.98 8.45
CA VAL A 11 -10.66 1.63 7.66
C VAL A 11 -9.74 2.40 8.59
N ASN A 12 -8.45 2.06 8.60
CA ASN A 12 -7.44 2.63 9.49
C ASN A 12 -7.86 2.61 10.97
N GLY A 13 -8.50 1.49 11.40
CA GLY A 13 -8.99 1.30 12.76
C GLY A 13 -10.36 1.90 13.06
N GLU A 14 -10.93 2.73 12.18
CA GLU A 14 -12.23 3.36 12.36
C GLU A 14 -13.36 2.54 11.71
N ALA A 15 -14.48 2.41 12.41
CA ALA A 15 -15.67 1.73 11.88
C ALA A 15 -16.39 2.64 10.85
N VAL A 16 -16.61 2.10 9.67
CA VAL A 16 -17.25 2.79 8.55
C VAL A 16 -18.51 2.05 8.13
N SER A 17 -19.60 2.78 7.87
CA SER A 17 -20.83 2.26 7.26
C SER A 17 -21.19 3.13 6.07
N ALA A 18 -21.44 2.52 4.91
CA ALA A 18 -21.73 3.25 3.68
C ALA A 18 -22.71 2.50 2.79
N LEU A 19 -23.31 3.24 1.85
CA LEU A 19 -24.03 2.68 0.72
C LEU A 19 -23.16 2.81 -0.53
N VAL A 20 -22.88 1.72 -1.20
CA VAL A 20 -22.00 1.67 -2.37
C VAL A 20 -22.69 1.04 -3.57
N GLU A 21 -22.32 1.46 -4.76
CA GLU A 21 -22.76 0.77 -5.99
C GLU A 21 -22.06 -0.60 -6.09
N PRO A 22 -22.75 -1.67 -6.50
CA PRO A 22 -22.15 -3.01 -6.61
C PRO A 22 -20.88 -3.07 -7.47
N ARG A 23 -20.77 -2.19 -8.46
CA ARG A 23 -19.62 -2.09 -9.39
C ARG A 23 -18.49 -1.20 -8.92
N GLN A 24 -18.66 -0.45 -7.82
CA GLN A 24 -17.64 0.46 -7.31
C GLN A 24 -16.46 -0.32 -6.74
N HIS A 25 -15.25 -0.05 -7.24
CA HIS A 25 -14.06 -0.68 -6.67
C HIS A 25 -13.59 0.02 -5.40
N LEU A 26 -12.86 -0.73 -4.57
CA LEU A 26 -12.40 -0.29 -3.24
C LEU A 26 -11.57 1.00 -3.30
N ALA A 27 -10.68 1.16 -4.29
CA ALA A 27 -9.86 2.36 -4.40
C ALA A 27 -10.71 3.63 -4.61
N ASP A 28 -11.77 3.58 -5.43
CA ASP A 28 -12.69 4.72 -5.59
C ASP A 28 -13.50 4.98 -4.32
N PHE A 29 -13.92 3.92 -3.63
CA PHE A 29 -14.59 4.07 -2.35
C PHE A 29 -13.71 4.80 -1.32
N LEU A 30 -12.46 4.38 -1.17
CA LEU A 30 -11.51 5.04 -0.26
C LEU A 30 -11.28 6.51 -0.63
N ARG A 31 -11.07 6.78 -1.92
CA ARG A 31 -10.76 8.12 -2.43
C ARG A 31 -11.96 9.08 -2.40
N LEU A 32 -13.12 8.61 -2.87
CA LEU A 32 -14.27 9.50 -3.14
C LEU A 32 -15.23 9.59 -1.95
N HIS A 33 -15.44 8.49 -1.21
CA HIS A 33 -16.32 8.49 -0.04
C HIS A 33 -15.58 8.88 1.23
N LEU A 34 -14.37 8.36 1.44
CA LEU A 34 -13.62 8.56 2.69
C LEU A 34 -12.54 9.65 2.56
N GLN A 35 -12.33 10.20 1.36
CA GLN A 35 -11.31 11.22 1.08
C GLN A 35 -9.86 10.77 1.39
N LEU A 36 -9.63 9.46 1.45
CA LEU A 36 -8.30 8.87 1.62
C LEU A 36 -7.60 8.82 0.26
N THR A 37 -7.05 9.94 -0.15
CA THR A 37 -6.52 10.15 -1.51
C THR A 37 -5.12 9.60 -1.76
N GLY A 38 -4.43 9.13 -0.72
CA GLY A 38 -3.13 8.49 -0.83
C GLY A 38 -3.14 7.17 -1.62
N THR A 39 -4.28 6.48 -1.67
CA THR A 39 -4.48 5.34 -2.56
C THR A 39 -4.69 5.84 -3.99
N HIS A 40 -3.67 5.75 -4.84
CA HIS A 40 -3.73 6.25 -6.22
C HIS A 40 -4.28 5.21 -7.21
N VAL A 41 -4.95 5.68 -8.26
CA VAL A 41 -5.49 4.82 -9.33
C VAL A 41 -4.79 5.17 -10.65
N GLY A 42 -4.01 4.23 -11.19
CA GLY A 42 -3.22 4.45 -12.40
C GLY A 42 -3.62 3.60 -13.62
N CYS A 43 -4.15 2.40 -13.42
CA CYS A 43 -4.43 1.48 -14.54
C CYS A 43 -5.81 0.82 -14.54
N GLU A 44 -6.47 0.70 -13.39
CA GLU A 44 -7.78 0.04 -13.18
C GLU A 44 -7.86 -1.42 -13.65
N HIS A 45 -6.72 -2.09 -13.86
CA HIS A 45 -6.67 -3.51 -14.24
C HIS A 45 -5.54 -4.30 -13.55
N GLY A 46 -5.11 -3.80 -12.36
CA GLY A 46 -4.26 -4.55 -11.44
C GLY A 46 -2.77 -4.56 -11.72
N VAL A 47 -2.30 -3.91 -12.79
CA VAL A 47 -0.91 -4.02 -13.28
C VAL A 47 0.05 -3.08 -12.54
N CYS A 48 -0.33 -1.80 -12.33
CA CYS A 48 0.61 -0.77 -11.91
C CYS A 48 0.93 -0.75 -10.41
N GLY A 49 0.08 -1.31 -9.56
CA GLY A 49 0.27 -1.36 -8.11
C GLY A 49 0.08 -0.04 -7.35
N ALA A 50 -0.30 1.06 -8.01
CA ALA A 50 -0.49 2.36 -7.34
C ALA A 50 -1.64 2.34 -6.32
N CYS A 51 -2.64 1.47 -6.51
CA CYS A 51 -3.81 1.33 -5.65
C CYS A 51 -3.66 0.25 -4.56
N THR A 52 -2.45 -0.17 -4.26
CA THR A 52 -2.19 -1.17 -3.22
C THR A 52 -2.61 -0.67 -1.86
N VAL A 53 -3.43 -1.46 -1.17
CA VAL A 53 -3.84 -1.28 0.23
C VAL A 53 -3.70 -2.61 0.94
N ARG A 54 -3.75 -2.62 2.26
CA ARG A 54 -3.81 -3.85 3.05
C ARG A 54 -5.26 -4.16 3.39
N MET A 55 -5.70 -5.40 3.20
CA MET A 55 -7.02 -5.90 3.56
C MET A 55 -6.87 -7.17 4.37
N ASN A 56 -7.33 -7.15 5.62
CA ASN A 56 -7.19 -8.25 6.58
C ASN A 56 -5.75 -8.76 6.76
N GLY A 57 -4.78 -7.84 6.67
CA GLY A 57 -3.35 -8.15 6.80
C GLY A 57 -2.60 -8.40 5.49
N ASP A 58 -3.28 -8.71 4.39
CA ASP A 58 -2.67 -9.00 3.08
C ASP A 58 -2.79 -7.82 2.12
N ILE A 59 -1.80 -7.62 1.24
CA ILE A 59 -1.90 -6.56 0.22
C ILE A 59 -2.84 -6.98 -0.91
N VAL A 60 -3.70 -6.03 -1.30
CA VAL A 60 -4.63 -6.18 -2.42
C VAL A 60 -4.54 -5.00 -3.38
N ARG A 61 -4.98 -5.20 -4.62
CA ARG A 61 -5.17 -4.13 -5.60
C ARG A 61 -6.57 -3.56 -5.44
N GLY A 62 -6.70 -2.36 -4.86
CA GLY A 62 -7.99 -1.73 -4.61
C GLY A 62 -8.84 -1.51 -5.89
N CYS A 63 -8.21 -1.39 -7.07
CA CYS A 63 -8.93 -1.30 -8.34
C CYS A 63 -9.51 -2.63 -8.84
N LEU A 64 -9.07 -3.77 -8.31
CA LEU A 64 -9.60 -5.11 -8.63
C LEU A 64 -10.52 -5.67 -7.54
N THR A 65 -10.58 -5.02 -6.39
CA THR A 65 -11.45 -5.39 -5.27
C THR A 65 -12.69 -4.51 -5.31
N LEU A 66 -13.88 -5.09 -5.37
CA LEU A 66 -15.10 -4.32 -5.27
C LEU A 66 -15.34 -3.89 -3.81
N ALA A 67 -15.90 -2.68 -3.62
CA ALA A 67 -16.21 -2.17 -2.28
C ALA A 67 -17.16 -3.11 -1.51
N VAL A 68 -18.10 -3.76 -2.20
CA VAL A 68 -19.00 -4.76 -1.62
C VAL A 68 -18.28 -6.02 -1.12
N GLN A 69 -17.12 -6.36 -1.68
CA GLN A 69 -16.29 -7.49 -1.23
C GLN A 69 -15.51 -7.18 0.05
N ALA A 70 -15.36 -5.89 0.37
CA ALA A 70 -14.71 -5.44 1.59
C ALA A 70 -15.68 -5.35 2.79
N ASP A 71 -16.93 -5.77 2.65
CA ASP A 71 -17.88 -5.84 3.77
C ASP A 71 -17.34 -6.76 4.87
N GLY A 72 -17.29 -6.26 6.10
CA GLY A 72 -16.71 -6.97 7.26
C GLY A 72 -15.18 -6.96 7.33
N ALA A 73 -14.47 -6.42 6.34
CA ALA A 73 -13.02 -6.41 6.29
C ALA A 73 -12.41 -5.27 7.11
N GLU A 74 -11.12 -5.42 7.43
CA GLU A 74 -10.25 -4.37 7.95
C GLU A 74 -9.30 -3.90 6.84
N ILE A 75 -9.36 -2.61 6.52
CA ILE A 75 -8.56 -1.97 5.47
C ILE A 75 -7.56 -1.02 6.11
N GLU A 76 -6.31 -1.13 5.71
CA GLU A 76 -5.28 -0.14 6.05
C GLU A 76 -4.75 0.51 4.78
N THR A 77 -4.81 1.82 4.76
CA THR A 77 -4.26 2.63 3.66
C THR A 77 -2.94 3.24 4.05
N ILE A 78 -2.28 3.90 3.11
CA ILE A 78 -1.01 4.59 3.38
C ILE A 78 -1.16 5.65 4.48
N GLU A 79 -2.33 6.27 4.62
CA GLU A 79 -2.61 7.24 5.68
C GLU A 79 -2.51 6.57 7.07
N GLY A 80 -3.23 5.46 7.28
CA GLY A 80 -3.21 4.75 8.56
C GLY A 80 -1.84 4.17 8.90
N LEU A 81 -1.13 3.60 7.91
CA LEU A 81 0.23 3.10 8.10
C LEU A 81 1.23 4.23 8.44
N SER A 82 1.00 5.43 7.93
CA SER A 82 1.82 6.61 8.25
C SER A 82 1.52 7.13 9.66
N GLU A 83 0.25 7.23 10.03
CA GLU A 83 -0.19 7.70 11.35
C GLU A 83 0.22 6.77 12.49
N SER A 84 0.19 5.45 12.26
CA SER A 84 0.65 4.45 13.24
C SER A 84 2.15 4.49 13.47
N GLY A 85 2.92 5.06 12.56
CA GLY A 85 4.38 5.04 12.57
C GLY A 85 5.00 3.74 12.09
N GLU A 86 4.23 2.73 11.70
CA GLU A 86 4.70 1.41 11.25
C GLU A 86 5.73 1.50 10.12
N ILE A 87 5.55 2.45 9.22
CA ILE A 87 6.39 2.63 8.03
C ILE A 87 7.31 3.86 8.09
N ALA A 88 7.46 4.49 9.24
CA ALA A 88 8.23 5.73 9.38
C ALA A 88 9.71 5.59 8.94
N ASP A 89 10.33 4.47 9.25
CA ASP A 89 11.70 4.16 8.83
C ASP A 89 11.81 3.94 7.31
N ILE A 90 10.81 3.31 6.69
CA ILE A 90 10.74 3.12 5.23
C ILE A 90 10.58 4.48 4.55
N GLN A 91 9.66 5.32 5.04
CA GLN A 91 9.46 6.68 4.51
C GLN A 91 10.73 7.51 4.62
N ALA A 92 11.40 7.46 5.76
CA ALA A 92 12.67 8.17 5.99
C ALA A 92 13.78 7.69 5.03
N ALA A 93 13.88 6.38 4.79
CA ALA A 93 14.86 5.82 3.85
C ALA A 93 14.55 6.22 2.39
N PHE A 94 13.28 6.18 1.99
CA PHE A 94 12.86 6.65 0.66
C PHE A 94 13.22 8.12 0.44
N HIS A 95 13.01 8.96 1.44
CA HIS A 95 13.40 10.38 1.38
C HIS A 95 14.92 10.55 1.27
N ARG A 96 15.70 9.92 2.18
CA ARG A 96 17.18 10.03 2.17
C ARG A 96 17.81 9.57 0.86
N ARG A 97 17.26 8.53 0.25
CA ARG A 97 17.76 7.91 -0.99
C ARG A 97 17.23 8.55 -2.27
N ASN A 98 16.36 9.56 -2.17
CA ASN A 98 15.61 10.08 -3.32
C ASN A 98 14.89 8.97 -4.11
N ALA A 99 14.31 8.01 -3.37
CA ALA A 99 13.60 6.85 -3.92
C ALA A 99 12.21 7.21 -4.48
N LEU A 100 11.93 8.48 -4.65
CA LEU A 100 10.70 9.02 -5.23
C LEU A 100 11.02 10.28 -6.06
N GLN A 101 10.20 10.55 -7.07
CA GLN A 101 10.24 11.79 -7.84
C GLN A 101 8.85 12.40 -7.88
N CYS A 102 7.96 11.99 -8.80
CA CYS A 102 6.59 12.51 -8.83
C CYS A 102 5.73 12.06 -7.64
N GLY A 103 6.11 10.99 -6.94
CA GLY A 103 5.41 10.48 -5.77
C GLY A 103 4.19 9.60 -6.06
N PHE A 104 3.73 9.48 -7.31
CA PHE A 104 2.49 8.79 -7.64
C PHE A 104 2.49 7.30 -7.29
N CYS A 105 3.60 6.60 -7.51
CA CYS A 105 3.74 5.19 -7.16
C CYS A 105 4.08 4.95 -5.68
N THR A 106 4.53 5.99 -4.98
CA THR A 106 5.16 5.87 -3.66
C THR A 106 4.24 5.25 -2.60
N PRO A 107 2.96 5.62 -2.45
CA PRO A 107 2.07 4.98 -1.49
C PRO A 107 1.99 3.46 -1.68
N GLY A 108 1.71 3.01 -2.89
CA GLY A 108 1.64 1.58 -3.20
C GLY A 108 2.98 0.85 -3.00
N MET A 109 4.11 1.50 -3.30
CA MET A 109 5.45 0.96 -3.02
C MET A 109 5.70 0.79 -1.51
N LEU A 110 5.32 1.78 -0.70
CA LEU A 110 5.49 1.73 0.75
C LEU A 110 4.64 0.63 1.38
N VAL A 111 3.38 0.48 0.99
CA VAL A 111 2.50 -0.60 1.46
C VAL A 111 3.07 -1.97 1.07
N THR A 112 3.50 -2.15 -0.18
CA THR A 112 4.13 -3.40 -0.64
C THR A 112 5.44 -3.68 0.09
N THR A 113 6.24 -2.66 0.37
CA THR A 113 7.49 -2.78 1.12
C THR A 113 7.26 -3.20 2.56
N SER A 114 6.23 -2.66 3.23
CA SER A 114 5.91 -3.03 4.61
C SER A 114 5.58 -4.52 4.72
N GLU A 115 4.80 -5.06 3.77
CA GLU A 115 4.51 -6.50 3.73
C GLU A 115 5.77 -7.34 3.46
N LEU A 116 6.59 -6.96 2.46
CA LEU A 116 7.84 -7.66 2.19
C LEU A 116 8.70 -7.79 3.44
N LEU A 117 8.90 -6.68 4.16
CA LEU A 117 9.74 -6.64 5.37
C LEU A 117 9.12 -7.39 6.56
N ALA A 118 7.80 -7.56 6.59
CA ALA A 118 7.11 -8.36 7.59
C ALA A 118 7.20 -9.87 7.30
N CYS A 119 7.19 -10.25 6.01
CA CYS A 119 7.20 -11.66 5.59
C CYS A 119 8.58 -12.31 5.57
N ILE A 120 9.66 -11.54 5.58
CA ILE A 120 11.04 -12.08 5.46
C ILE A 120 11.80 -11.91 6.77
N ASP A 121 12.27 -13.03 7.35
CA ASP A 121 13.06 -13.06 8.60
C ASP A 121 14.56 -12.78 8.42
N ARG A 122 14.99 -12.30 7.28
CA ARG A 122 16.38 -11.97 6.95
C ARG A 122 16.43 -10.70 6.09
N VAL A 123 17.63 -10.20 5.87
CA VAL A 123 17.82 -9.14 4.88
C VAL A 123 17.59 -9.72 3.48
N PRO A 124 16.63 -9.18 2.70
CA PRO A 124 16.40 -9.64 1.33
C PRO A 124 17.56 -9.23 0.42
N THR A 125 17.83 -10.05 -0.56
CA THR A 125 18.74 -9.67 -1.64
C THR A 125 18.09 -8.61 -2.54
N ARG A 126 18.91 -7.85 -3.26
CA ARG A 126 18.41 -6.85 -4.22
C ARG A 126 17.50 -7.47 -5.30
N GLU A 127 17.78 -8.71 -5.71
CA GLU A 127 17.00 -9.44 -6.70
C GLU A 127 15.62 -9.82 -6.14
N GLU A 128 15.55 -10.28 -4.91
CA GLU A 128 14.29 -10.57 -4.23
C GLU A 128 13.43 -9.32 -4.08
N VAL A 129 14.04 -8.18 -3.70
CA VAL A 129 13.32 -6.90 -3.64
C VAL A 129 12.75 -6.51 -5.01
N ARG A 130 13.54 -6.63 -6.09
CA ARG A 130 13.06 -6.35 -7.46
C ARG A 130 11.92 -7.27 -7.87
N SER A 131 12.07 -8.55 -7.59
CA SER A 131 11.04 -9.56 -7.88
C SER A 131 9.72 -9.23 -7.14
N TYR A 132 9.81 -8.88 -5.87
CA TYR A 132 8.64 -8.56 -5.06
C TYR A 132 7.94 -7.29 -5.54
N LEU A 133 8.71 -6.28 -5.96
CA LEU A 133 8.20 -5.01 -6.50
C LEU A 133 7.77 -5.09 -7.97
N SER A 134 7.84 -6.23 -8.62
CA SER A 134 7.54 -6.37 -10.06
C SER A 134 6.11 -5.95 -10.43
N GLY A 135 5.18 -6.03 -9.49
CA GLY A 135 3.80 -5.55 -9.62
C GLY A 135 3.57 -4.08 -9.21
N ASN A 136 4.63 -3.31 -8.96
CA ASN A 136 4.54 -1.89 -8.58
C ASN A 136 5.38 -1.04 -9.55
N TYR A 137 4.72 -0.27 -10.42
CA TYR A 137 5.38 0.44 -11.51
C TYR A 137 5.76 1.87 -11.11
N CYS A 138 7.03 2.20 -11.36
CA CYS A 138 7.55 3.57 -11.27
C CYS A 138 8.12 4.00 -12.61
N ARG A 139 7.63 5.11 -13.18
CA ARG A 139 8.13 5.66 -14.45
C ARG A 139 9.33 6.56 -14.27
N CYS A 140 9.60 7.04 -13.06
CA CYS A 140 10.54 8.13 -12.81
C CYS A 140 11.92 7.66 -12.34
N THR A 141 11.99 6.72 -11.38
CA THR A 141 13.20 6.47 -10.57
C THR A 141 14.17 5.46 -11.15
N GLY A 142 13.73 4.58 -12.06
CA GLY A 142 14.53 3.44 -12.50
C GLY A 142 14.76 2.38 -11.40
N TYR A 143 14.04 2.45 -10.27
CA TYR A 143 14.01 1.50 -9.14
C TYR A 143 15.27 1.38 -8.28
N GLN A 144 16.44 1.79 -8.75
CA GLN A 144 17.71 1.58 -8.04
C GLN A 144 17.66 2.14 -6.61
N ALA A 145 17.26 3.41 -6.48
CA ALA A 145 17.15 4.08 -5.17
C ALA A 145 16.06 3.45 -4.28
N ILE A 146 14.95 2.95 -4.87
CA ILE A 146 13.91 2.23 -4.14
C ILE A 146 14.45 0.94 -3.55
N VAL A 147 15.15 0.14 -4.35
CA VAL A 147 15.79 -1.11 -3.89
C VAL A 147 16.82 -0.84 -2.80
N ASP A 148 17.64 0.22 -2.96
CA ASP A 148 18.64 0.62 -1.97
C ASP A 148 17.99 1.02 -0.64
N ALA A 149 16.88 1.78 -0.69
CA ALA A 149 16.15 2.21 0.51
C ALA A 149 15.58 0.98 1.26
N ILE A 150 15.00 0.04 0.56
CA ILE A 150 14.40 -1.16 1.17
C ILE A 150 15.45 -2.04 1.83
N VAL A 151 16.57 -2.28 1.15
CA VAL A 151 17.68 -3.08 1.73
C VAL A 151 18.26 -2.38 2.96
N GLU A 152 18.41 -1.04 2.92
CA GLU A 152 18.89 -0.25 4.07
C GLU A 152 17.99 -0.45 5.30
N VAL A 153 16.65 -0.34 5.12
CA VAL A 153 15.69 -0.54 6.22
C VAL A 153 15.75 -1.98 6.74
N ALA A 154 15.82 -2.97 5.84
CA ALA A 154 15.92 -4.36 6.24
C ALA A 154 17.15 -4.62 7.10
N VAL A 155 18.32 -4.07 6.75
CA VAL A 155 19.54 -4.15 7.54
C VAL A 155 19.36 -3.48 8.91
N ALA A 156 18.81 -2.26 8.94
CA ALA A 156 18.64 -1.50 10.18
C ALA A 156 17.69 -2.22 11.16
N ARG A 157 16.58 -2.75 10.68
CA ARG A 157 15.62 -3.49 11.51
C ARG A 157 16.23 -4.75 12.13
N ARG A 158 17.14 -5.44 11.42
CA ARG A 158 17.82 -6.63 11.93
C ARG A 158 18.93 -6.30 12.94
N SER A 159 19.67 -5.22 12.70
CA SER A 159 20.73 -4.78 13.64
C SER A 159 20.17 -4.27 14.96
N GLY A 160 18.90 -3.77 14.99
CA GLY A 160 18.24 -3.30 16.20
C GLY A 160 17.55 -4.40 17.01
N SER A 161 17.40 -5.62 16.47
CA SER A 161 16.80 -6.76 17.18
C SER A 161 17.83 -7.61 17.97
N ASP A 162 19.12 -7.30 17.87
CA ASP A 162 20.20 -8.02 18.57
C ASP A 162 20.62 -7.34 19.90
N THR A 163 19.84 -6.38 20.43
CA THR A 163 20.02 -5.71 21.72
C THR A 163 18.85 -5.96 22.65
#